data_b3bfcee1d71909a2d94aae229801ffdd
#
_entry.id   b3bfcee1d71909a2d94aae229801ffdd
#
_cell.length_a   1.000
_cell.length_b   1.000
_cell.length_c   1.000
_cell.angle_alpha   90.00
_cell.angle_beta   90.00
_cell.angle_gamma   90.00
#
_symmetry.space_group_name_H-M   'P 1'
#
loop_
_entity.id
_entity.type
_entity.pdbx_description
1 polymer ?
#
loop_
_entity_poly.entity_id
_entity_poly.type
_entity_poly.pdbx_seq_one_letter_code
_entity_poly.pdbx_strand_id
1 'polypeptide(L)'
;MSHEPKTLLPVEDAIARLLKMAEATPITEHQRVSLADAEGRVLAVDLVSTLDLPPWPNSAMDGYALRVADWRGEPLSVSQRIFAGQAPEPLAPGTCARIFTGAPMPEGADCVEMQENAEVQADQRVRFNEPLGAGQNIRPQGQETRVGDTVLAAGTRLGPIELGLAASLGLAELEVIRRVRVAVLSTGDELIEPGQPLGPGQIYNSNRVLLCSWLKRLECEVVDAGILPDDLDKTRAALANLQGVDLILSTGGVSVGEADFLGHALREEGELTLWKLAIKPGKPLTFGHFRGVPVIGLPGNPASTLVTFALLARAYLLRRQGVIDVAPLQFPVPAGFVWTRPGNRREYLRGRLEQGRAVAYRNQSSGVLRSAAWADGLIEVREGSTVAEGDWVNFIPLSEVLG
;
A
#
# COMPACT_ATOMS: atom_id res chain seq x y z
N MET A 1 6.63 1.29 -42.90
CA MET A 1 5.44 2.11 -42.55
C MET A 1 4.70 1.43 -41.42
N SER A 2 5.00 1.76 -40.17
CA SER A 2 4.31 1.20 -38.99
C SER A 2 2.92 1.82 -38.93
N HIS A 3 1.88 1.01 -39.03
CA HIS A 3 0.50 1.43 -38.82
C HIS A 3 0.36 1.95 -37.37
N GLU A 4 0.35 3.28 -37.20
CA GLU A 4 -0.11 3.87 -35.94
C GLU A 4 -1.56 3.42 -35.68
N PRO A 5 -1.85 2.83 -34.52
CA PRO A 5 -3.23 2.47 -34.20
C PRO A 5 -4.06 3.77 -34.15
N LYS A 6 -5.09 3.86 -35.00
CA LYS A 6 -6.02 4.98 -35.07
C LYS A 6 -6.90 5.11 -33.81
N THR A 7 -6.98 4.05 -32.99
CA THR A 7 -7.81 3.96 -31.80
C THR A 7 -6.97 4.17 -30.53
N LEU A 8 -7.50 4.97 -29.60
CA LEU A 8 -6.89 5.13 -28.27
C LEU A 8 -7.06 3.83 -27.49
N LEU A 9 -6.03 3.46 -26.73
CA LEU A 9 -6.06 2.30 -25.84
C LEU A 9 -6.81 2.67 -24.54
N PRO A 10 -7.87 1.94 -24.16
CA PRO A 10 -8.55 2.12 -22.89
C PRO A 10 -7.60 1.99 -21.69
N VAL A 11 -7.88 2.68 -20.59
CA VAL A 11 -7.01 2.70 -19.40
C VAL A 11 -6.91 1.30 -18.79
N GLU A 12 -8.03 0.59 -18.70
CA GLU A 12 -8.09 -0.79 -18.17
C GLU A 12 -7.25 -1.75 -18.99
N ASP A 13 -7.32 -1.66 -20.32
CA ASP A 13 -6.54 -2.50 -21.22
C ASP A 13 -5.03 -2.23 -21.09
N ALA A 14 -4.67 -0.95 -20.89
CA ALA A 14 -3.28 -0.57 -20.67
C ALA A 14 -2.75 -1.12 -19.34
N ILE A 15 -3.53 -1.00 -18.27
CA ILE A 15 -3.20 -1.58 -16.94
C ILE A 15 -3.07 -3.10 -17.07
N ALA A 16 -4.05 -3.79 -17.66
CA ALA A 16 -4.02 -5.24 -17.82
C ALA A 16 -2.77 -5.73 -18.60
N ARG A 17 -2.37 -5.02 -19.65
CA ARG A 17 -1.14 -5.33 -20.40
C ARG A 17 0.11 -5.13 -19.55
N LEU A 18 0.21 -4.03 -18.80
CA LEU A 18 1.35 -3.77 -17.92
C LEU A 18 1.45 -4.80 -16.81
N LEU A 19 0.34 -5.21 -16.20
CA LEU A 19 0.31 -6.25 -15.18
C LEU A 19 0.79 -7.59 -15.72
N LYS A 20 0.32 -8.00 -16.90
CA LYS A 20 0.79 -9.22 -17.57
C LYS A 20 2.29 -9.18 -17.87
N MET A 21 2.82 -8.02 -18.27
CA MET A 21 4.26 -7.85 -18.49
C MET A 21 5.05 -7.91 -17.18
N ALA A 22 4.52 -7.33 -16.09
CA ALA A 22 5.12 -7.41 -14.77
C ALA A 22 5.18 -8.85 -14.24
N GLU A 23 4.11 -9.61 -14.44
CA GLU A 23 4.01 -11.03 -14.07
C GLU A 23 4.98 -11.93 -14.86
N ALA A 24 5.35 -11.55 -16.07
CA ALA A 24 6.33 -12.28 -16.87
C ALA A 24 7.78 -12.13 -16.35
N THR A 25 8.06 -11.10 -15.56
CA THR A 25 9.40 -10.80 -15.05
C THR A 25 9.34 -10.37 -13.56
N PRO A 26 8.82 -11.22 -12.64
CA PRO A 26 8.71 -10.88 -11.24
C PRO A 26 10.10 -10.76 -10.59
N ILE A 27 10.18 -10.02 -9.50
CA ILE A 27 11.37 -10.09 -8.63
C ILE A 27 11.25 -11.34 -7.77
N THR A 28 12.22 -12.24 -7.88
CA THR A 28 12.21 -13.53 -7.17
C THR A 28 13.23 -13.62 -6.06
N GLU A 29 14.11 -12.64 -5.94
CA GLU A 29 15.10 -12.59 -4.86
C GLU A 29 14.46 -12.11 -3.57
N HIS A 30 14.73 -12.84 -2.50
CA HIS A 30 14.24 -12.54 -1.16
C HIS A 30 15.34 -11.95 -0.27
N GLN A 31 14.93 -11.19 0.73
CA GLN A 31 15.78 -10.63 1.76
C GLN A 31 15.15 -10.85 3.13
N ARG A 32 15.98 -11.23 4.12
CA ARG A 32 15.54 -11.26 5.50
C ARG A 32 15.87 -9.91 6.13
N VAL A 33 14.85 -9.25 6.70
CA VAL A 33 14.97 -7.92 7.29
C VAL A 33 14.33 -7.88 8.67
N SER A 34 14.79 -6.98 9.53
CA SER A 34 14.16 -6.73 10.82
C SER A 34 12.74 -6.16 10.65
N LEU A 35 11.88 -6.31 11.68
CA LEU A 35 10.56 -5.69 11.66
C LEU A 35 10.64 -4.16 11.46
N ALA A 36 11.67 -3.52 12.00
CA ALA A 36 11.88 -2.07 11.84
C ALA A 36 12.18 -1.65 10.38
N ASP A 37 12.78 -2.56 9.58
CA ASP A 37 13.15 -2.31 8.18
C ASP A 37 12.13 -2.90 7.19
N ALA A 38 11.07 -3.55 7.71
CA ALA A 38 10.09 -4.25 6.90
C ALA A 38 8.88 -3.40 6.48
N GLU A 39 8.69 -2.20 7.05
CA GLU A 39 7.58 -1.33 6.67
C GLU A 39 7.60 -1.00 5.17
N GLY A 40 6.43 -1.11 4.52
CA GLY A 40 6.26 -0.87 3.09
C GLY A 40 6.80 -1.96 2.17
N ARG A 41 7.57 -2.94 2.70
CA ARG A 41 8.10 -4.09 1.95
C ARG A 41 6.98 -5.09 1.65
N VAL A 42 7.25 -6.02 0.75
CA VAL A 42 6.29 -7.06 0.35
C VAL A 42 6.75 -8.41 0.87
N LEU A 43 5.87 -9.12 1.57
CA LEU A 43 6.13 -10.43 2.16
C LEU A 43 6.40 -11.45 1.04
N ALA A 44 7.53 -12.17 1.15
CA ALA A 44 7.99 -13.09 0.11
C ALA A 44 7.35 -14.49 0.19
N VAL A 45 7.02 -14.91 1.41
CA VAL A 45 6.44 -16.24 1.73
C VAL A 45 5.28 -16.08 2.68
N ASP A 46 4.38 -17.04 2.72
CA ASP A 46 3.28 -17.03 3.68
C ASP A 46 3.82 -17.01 5.12
N LEU A 47 3.26 -16.14 5.94
CA LEU A 47 3.50 -16.12 7.37
C LEU A 47 2.56 -17.12 8.03
N VAL A 48 3.12 -18.25 8.44
CA VAL A 48 2.38 -19.31 9.11
C VAL A 48 2.65 -19.25 10.62
N SER A 49 1.60 -19.29 11.42
CA SER A 49 1.73 -19.27 12.88
C SER A 49 2.40 -20.52 13.40
N THR A 50 3.41 -20.33 14.26
CA THR A 50 4.10 -21.41 14.99
C THR A 50 3.59 -21.58 16.42
N LEU A 51 2.63 -20.74 16.84
CA LEU A 51 2.04 -20.77 18.17
C LEU A 51 0.56 -20.38 18.10
N ASP A 52 -0.19 -20.77 19.13
CA ASP A 52 -1.56 -20.31 19.33
C ASP A 52 -1.56 -18.88 19.89
N LEU A 53 -2.52 -18.03 19.45
CA LEU A 53 -2.77 -16.72 20.04
C LEU A 53 -4.22 -16.65 20.55
N PRO A 54 -4.41 -16.36 21.85
CA PRO A 54 -3.40 -16.37 22.89
C PRO A 54 -2.84 -17.78 23.14
N PRO A 55 -1.61 -17.92 23.70
CA PRO A 55 -0.95 -19.22 23.85
C PRO A 55 -1.55 -20.10 24.97
N TRP A 56 -2.43 -19.56 25.78
CA TRP A 56 -3.20 -20.24 26.81
C TRP A 56 -4.52 -19.53 27.07
N PRO A 57 -5.55 -20.18 27.67
CA PRO A 57 -6.74 -19.50 28.08
C PRO A 57 -6.42 -18.40 29.10
N ASN A 58 -7.01 -17.20 28.92
CA ASN A 58 -6.79 -16.07 29.83
C ASN A 58 -8.07 -15.31 30.15
N SER A 59 -8.02 -14.55 31.23
CA SER A 59 -9.14 -13.72 31.65
C SER A 59 -9.38 -12.55 30.69
N ALA A 60 -10.63 -12.38 30.25
CA ALA A 60 -11.04 -11.21 29.50
C ALA A 60 -11.29 -9.97 30.37
N MET A 61 -11.46 -10.16 31.69
CA MET A 61 -11.88 -9.14 32.65
C MET A 61 -11.05 -9.19 33.93
N ASP A 62 -11.06 -8.11 34.69
CA ASP A 62 -10.64 -8.09 36.07
C ASP A 62 -11.76 -8.68 36.91
N GLY A 63 -11.46 -9.72 37.68
CA GLY A 63 -12.51 -10.42 38.42
C GLY A 63 -12.01 -11.55 39.26
N TYR A 64 -12.81 -12.62 39.31
CA TYR A 64 -12.55 -13.82 40.10
C TYR A 64 -12.73 -15.07 39.24
N ALA A 65 -11.66 -15.83 39.09
CA ALA A 65 -11.70 -17.13 38.43
C ALA A 65 -12.20 -18.21 39.41
N LEU A 66 -13.12 -19.03 38.98
CA LEU A 66 -13.69 -20.10 39.79
C LEU A 66 -14.12 -21.27 38.91
N ARG A 67 -14.44 -22.41 39.55
CA ARG A 67 -15.16 -23.53 38.92
C ARG A 67 -16.64 -23.39 39.20
N VAL A 68 -17.45 -23.26 38.17
CA VAL A 68 -18.91 -23.09 38.31
C VAL A 68 -19.55 -24.24 39.11
N ALA A 69 -19.09 -25.48 38.92
CA ALA A 69 -19.58 -26.66 39.62
C ALA A 69 -19.36 -26.62 41.14
N ASP A 70 -18.37 -25.89 41.62
CA ASP A 70 -18.06 -25.77 43.06
C ASP A 70 -18.88 -24.68 43.75
N TRP A 71 -19.46 -23.76 43.00
CA TRP A 71 -20.25 -22.66 43.56
C TRP A 71 -21.69 -23.09 43.79
N ARG A 72 -22.20 -22.93 45.02
CA ARG A 72 -23.55 -23.28 45.48
C ARG A 72 -24.33 -22.05 45.96
N GLY A 73 -23.91 -20.83 45.55
CA GLY A 73 -24.52 -19.59 46.03
C GLY A 73 -23.88 -19.04 47.30
N GLU A 74 -22.95 -19.77 47.90
CA GLU A 74 -22.22 -19.34 49.10
C GLU A 74 -20.95 -18.57 48.74
N PRO A 75 -20.51 -17.61 49.62
CA PRO A 75 -19.28 -16.88 49.40
C PRO A 75 -18.05 -17.79 49.36
N LEU A 76 -17.13 -17.58 48.38
CA LEU A 76 -15.91 -18.36 48.21
C LEU A 76 -14.69 -17.64 48.80
N SER A 77 -13.74 -18.38 49.37
CA SER A 77 -12.45 -17.84 49.79
C SER A 77 -11.51 -17.61 48.60
N VAL A 78 -10.75 -16.52 48.64
CA VAL A 78 -9.75 -16.22 47.61
C VAL A 78 -8.47 -16.98 47.94
N SER A 79 -8.09 -17.98 47.11
CA SER A 79 -6.92 -18.85 47.33
C SER A 79 -5.62 -18.23 46.82
N GLN A 80 -5.71 -17.40 45.73
CA GLN A 80 -4.55 -16.76 45.11
C GLN A 80 -4.95 -15.48 44.36
N ARG A 81 -3.93 -14.70 43.97
CA ARG A 81 -4.06 -13.53 43.07
C ARG A 81 -3.18 -13.75 41.87
N ILE A 82 -3.73 -13.59 40.66
CA ILE A 82 -3.07 -13.94 39.40
C ILE A 82 -2.98 -12.68 38.53
N PHE A 83 -1.78 -12.17 38.34
CA PHE A 83 -1.53 -11.05 37.45
C PHE A 83 -1.06 -11.55 36.07
N ALA A 84 -1.24 -10.73 35.04
CA ALA A 84 -0.66 -11.00 33.73
C ALA A 84 0.87 -11.22 33.84
N GLY A 85 1.38 -12.21 33.15
CA GLY A 85 2.80 -12.59 33.20
C GLY A 85 3.19 -13.53 34.35
N GLN A 86 2.24 -13.94 35.19
CA GLN A 86 2.47 -14.91 36.25
C GLN A 86 1.85 -16.27 35.88
N ALA A 87 2.55 -17.36 36.22
CA ALA A 87 1.98 -18.72 36.15
C ALA A 87 1.09 -18.95 37.39
N PRO A 88 -0.21 -19.27 37.24
CA PRO A 88 -1.07 -19.59 38.37
C PRO A 88 -0.83 -20.98 38.91
N GLU A 89 -1.07 -21.16 40.19
CA GLU A 89 -1.23 -22.50 40.79
C GLU A 89 -2.62 -23.08 40.43
N PRO A 90 -2.82 -24.39 40.38
CA PRO A 90 -4.13 -25.01 40.25
C PRO A 90 -5.14 -24.43 41.25
N LEU A 91 -6.38 -24.20 40.82
CA LEU A 91 -7.43 -23.66 41.70
C LEU A 91 -7.80 -24.71 42.76
N ALA A 92 -7.66 -24.33 44.04
CA ALA A 92 -8.12 -25.20 45.14
C ALA A 92 -9.63 -25.42 45.10
N PRO A 93 -10.16 -26.65 45.27
CA PRO A 93 -11.59 -26.93 45.26
C PRO A 93 -12.35 -26.04 46.26
N GLY A 94 -13.54 -25.55 45.85
CA GLY A 94 -14.38 -24.72 46.71
C GLY A 94 -13.83 -23.29 46.98
N THR A 95 -12.88 -22.82 46.18
CA THR A 95 -12.30 -21.48 46.27
C THR A 95 -12.46 -20.70 44.96
N CYS A 96 -12.14 -19.41 44.98
CA CYS A 96 -11.93 -18.59 43.80
C CYS A 96 -10.51 -18.00 43.79
N ALA A 97 -10.04 -17.53 42.63
CA ALA A 97 -8.81 -16.80 42.49
C ALA A 97 -9.08 -15.38 42.02
N ARG A 98 -8.53 -14.35 42.69
CA ARG A 98 -8.54 -12.99 42.16
C ARG A 98 -7.67 -12.97 40.89
N ILE A 99 -8.25 -12.60 39.76
CA ILE A 99 -7.59 -12.61 38.45
C ILE A 99 -7.72 -11.25 37.76
N PHE A 100 -6.73 -10.90 36.95
CA PHE A 100 -6.71 -9.65 36.20
C PHE A 100 -6.72 -9.92 34.69
N THR A 101 -7.21 -8.97 33.91
CA THR A 101 -7.30 -9.05 32.45
C THR A 101 -5.96 -9.51 31.84
N GLY A 102 -6.00 -10.50 30.96
CA GLY A 102 -4.84 -11.08 30.32
C GLY A 102 -4.05 -12.09 31.16
N ALA A 103 -4.38 -12.25 32.44
CA ALA A 103 -3.76 -13.27 33.27
C ALA A 103 -4.21 -14.68 32.85
N PRO A 104 -3.31 -15.70 32.86
CA PRO A 104 -3.65 -17.07 32.50
C PRO A 104 -4.65 -17.66 33.48
N MET A 105 -5.58 -18.46 32.95
CA MET A 105 -6.56 -19.19 33.77
C MET A 105 -5.86 -20.25 34.61
N PRO A 106 -6.17 -20.34 35.93
CA PRO A 106 -5.66 -21.43 36.74
C PRO A 106 -6.33 -22.75 36.32
N GLU A 107 -5.58 -23.85 36.33
CA GLU A 107 -6.15 -25.16 36.08
C GLU A 107 -7.29 -25.44 37.04
N GLY A 108 -8.40 -25.94 36.54
CA GLY A 108 -9.60 -26.22 37.31
C GLY A 108 -10.63 -25.10 37.35
N ALA A 109 -10.29 -23.87 36.96
CA ALA A 109 -11.27 -22.81 36.77
C ALA A 109 -11.88 -22.85 35.36
N ASP A 110 -13.20 -22.61 35.25
CA ASP A 110 -13.94 -22.62 34.00
C ASP A 110 -14.80 -21.37 33.79
N CYS A 111 -14.69 -20.38 34.68
CA CYS A 111 -15.43 -19.11 34.64
C CYS A 111 -14.62 -18.00 35.25
N VAL A 112 -14.79 -16.77 34.73
CA VAL A 112 -14.37 -15.53 35.40
C VAL A 112 -15.60 -14.66 35.61
N GLU A 113 -15.89 -14.31 36.87
CA GLU A 113 -16.88 -13.30 37.18
C GLU A 113 -16.23 -11.95 37.34
N MET A 114 -16.84 -10.91 36.75
CA MET A 114 -16.33 -9.55 36.84
C MET A 114 -16.33 -9.04 38.29
N GLN A 115 -15.36 -8.24 38.66
CA GLN A 115 -15.29 -7.66 40.00
C GLN A 115 -16.50 -6.78 40.34
N GLU A 116 -17.14 -6.17 39.33
CA GLU A 116 -18.32 -5.33 39.46
C GLU A 116 -19.57 -6.11 39.93
N ASN A 117 -19.59 -7.42 39.66
CA ASN A 117 -20.68 -8.33 40.05
C ASN A 117 -20.32 -9.15 41.30
N ALA A 118 -19.24 -8.81 41.97
CA ALA A 118 -18.71 -9.52 43.13
C ALA A 118 -18.63 -8.60 44.35
N GLU A 119 -19.07 -9.10 45.51
CA GLU A 119 -19.02 -8.41 46.78
C GLU A 119 -18.02 -9.07 47.73
N VAL A 120 -16.98 -8.32 48.12
CA VAL A 120 -16.02 -8.80 49.15
C VAL A 120 -16.64 -8.58 50.51
N GLN A 121 -16.83 -9.65 51.25
CA GLN A 121 -17.43 -9.63 52.59
C GLN A 121 -16.41 -9.25 53.68
N ALA A 122 -16.90 -8.98 54.88
CA ALA A 122 -16.06 -8.61 56.04
C ALA A 122 -15.03 -9.68 56.41
N ASP A 123 -15.31 -10.98 56.14
CA ASP A 123 -14.44 -12.10 56.36
C ASP A 123 -13.52 -12.42 55.15
N GLN A 124 -13.43 -11.48 54.18
CA GLN A 124 -12.61 -11.57 52.96
C GLN A 124 -13.06 -12.65 51.97
N ARG A 125 -14.21 -13.28 52.18
CA ARG A 125 -14.84 -14.12 51.16
C ARG A 125 -15.56 -13.29 50.09
N VAL A 126 -15.74 -13.86 48.90
CA VAL A 126 -16.34 -13.18 47.77
C VAL A 126 -17.70 -13.79 47.47
N ARG A 127 -18.72 -12.98 47.46
CA ARG A 127 -20.07 -13.31 47.03
C ARG A 127 -20.28 -12.89 45.59
N PHE A 128 -20.85 -13.74 44.77
CA PHE A 128 -21.23 -13.45 43.39
C PHE A 128 -22.75 -13.20 43.30
N ASN A 129 -23.15 -12.17 42.56
CA ASN A 129 -24.53 -11.68 42.50
C ASN A 129 -25.28 -12.19 41.26
N GLU A 130 -24.56 -12.66 40.24
CA GLU A 130 -25.12 -13.10 38.95
C GLU A 130 -25.00 -14.61 38.78
N PRO A 131 -25.91 -15.25 37.95
CA PRO A 131 -25.73 -16.61 37.53
C PRO A 131 -24.41 -16.77 36.77
N LEU A 132 -23.59 -17.74 37.13
CA LEU A 132 -22.32 -18.03 36.52
C LEU A 132 -22.42 -19.10 35.44
N GLY A 133 -21.69 -18.93 34.35
CA GLY A 133 -21.64 -19.86 33.22
C GLY A 133 -20.21 -20.32 32.89
N ALA A 134 -20.03 -21.59 32.58
CA ALA A 134 -18.74 -22.09 32.11
C ALA A 134 -18.33 -21.37 30.79
N GLY A 135 -17.07 -20.99 30.69
CA GLY A 135 -16.52 -20.22 29.58
C GLY A 135 -16.74 -18.69 29.66
N GLN A 136 -17.52 -18.22 30.67
CA GLN A 136 -17.81 -16.81 30.84
C GLN A 136 -16.53 -16.01 31.08
N ASN A 137 -16.34 -14.90 30.31
CA ASN A 137 -15.20 -13.98 30.38
C ASN A 137 -13.82 -14.64 30.28
N ILE A 138 -13.72 -15.77 29.58
CA ILE A 138 -12.47 -16.45 29.23
C ILE A 138 -12.19 -16.29 27.75
N ARG A 139 -11.01 -15.82 27.40
CA ARG A 139 -10.47 -15.94 26.03
C ARG A 139 -9.83 -17.32 25.89
N PRO A 140 -10.33 -18.19 25.03
CA PRO A 140 -9.75 -19.52 24.84
C PRO A 140 -8.37 -19.42 24.15
N GLN A 141 -7.54 -20.43 24.38
CA GLN A 141 -6.29 -20.62 23.63
C GLN A 141 -6.58 -20.68 22.13
N GLY A 142 -5.74 -20.01 21.32
CA GLY A 142 -5.89 -19.99 19.87
C GLY A 142 -7.18 -19.29 19.38
N GLN A 143 -7.73 -18.37 20.15
CA GLN A 143 -8.93 -17.62 19.76
C GLN A 143 -8.71 -16.77 18.52
N GLU A 144 -7.52 -16.19 18.38
CA GLU A 144 -7.14 -15.31 17.26
C GLU A 144 -6.51 -16.10 16.12
N THR A 145 -5.52 -16.94 16.44
CA THR A 145 -4.86 -17.80 15.45
C THR A 145 -4.33 -19.07 16.11
N ARG A 146 -4.22 -20.15 15.35
CA ARG A 146 -3.71 -21.46 15.80
C ARG A 146 -2.42 -21.80 15.07
N VAL A 147 -1.67 -22.70 15.67
CA VAL A 147 -0.50 -23.30 15.01
C VAL A 147 -0.91 -23.85 13.64
N GLY A 148 -0.20 -23.43 12.58
CA GLY A 148 -0.44 -23.84 11.21
C GLY A 148 -1.35 -22.93 10.40
N ASP A 149 -2.00 -21.94 11.03
CA ASP A 149 -2.81 -20.96 10.29
C ASP A 149 -1.91 -20.01 9.49
N THR A 150 -2.27 -19.74 8.24
CA THR A 150 -1.65 -18.67 7.46
C THR A 150 -2.20 -17.34 7.94
N VAL A 151 -1.34 -16.55 8.56
CA VAL A 151 -1.70 -15.26 9.19
C VAL A 151 -1.61 -14.11 8.20
N LEU A 152 -0.57 -14.13 7.35
CA LEU A 152 -0.40 -13.20 6.23
C LEU A 152 0.05 -14.00 5.00
N ALA A 153 -0.56 -13.75 3.86
CA ALA A 153 -0.17 -14.38 2.61
C ALA A 153 1.06 -13.70 1.98
N ALA A 154 1.85 -14.47 1.24
CA ALA A 154 2.87 -13.92 0.36
C ALA A 154 2.26 -12.87 -0.59
N GLY A 155 3.01 -11.80 -0.89
CA GLY A 155 2.50 -10.67 -1.67
C GLY A 155 1.76 -9.61 -0.83
N THR A 156 1.60 -9.80 0.47
CA THR A 156 1.08 -8.77 1.38
C THR A 156 2.10 -7.64 1.51
N ARG A 157 1.67 -6.40 1.30
CA ARG A 157 2.47 -5.22 1.61
C ARG A 157 2.38 -4.93 3.11
N LEU A 158 3.52 -4.88 3.78
CA LEU A 158 3.62 -4.78 5.22
C LEU A 158 3.42 -3.34 5.69
N GLY A 159 2.36 -3.11 6.45
CA GLY A 159 2.10 -1.88 7.17
C GLY A 159 2.22 -2.07 8.69
N PRO A 160 1.90 -1.05 9.48
CA PRO A 160 2.00 -1.13 10.94
C PRO A 160 1.19 -2.26 11.57
N ILE A 161 0.03 -2.61 10.98
CA ILE A 161 -0.84 -3.68 11.49
C ILE A 161 -0.21 -5.05 11.24
N GLU A 162 0.28 -5.30 10.02
CA GLU A 162 0.94 -6.55 9.63
C GLU A 162 2.22 -6.79 10.45
N LEU A 163 2.99 -5.71 10.69
CA LEU A 163 4.19 -5.77 11.54
C LEU A 163 3.85 -6.06 13.01
N GLY A 164 2.79 -5.43 13.53
CA GLY A 164 2.28 -5.71 14.88
C GLY A 164 1.84 -7.16 15.03
N LEU A 165 1.15 -7.70 14.01
CA LEU A 165 0.72 -9.09 13.98
C LEU A 165 1.91 -10.05 13.92
N ALA A 166 2.92 -9.79 13.09
CA ALA A 166 4.16 -10.57 13.06
C ALA A 166 4.89 -10.56 14.41
N ALA A 167 4.94 -9.39 15.06
CA ALA A 167 5.52 -9.25 16.39
C ALA A 167 4.76 -10.05 17.46
N SER A 168 3.42 -10.13 17.38
CA SER A 168 2.61 -10.92 18.31
C SER A 168 2.88 -12.44 18.20
N LEU A 169 3.37 -12.88 17.03
CA LEU A 169 3.86 -14.24 16.79
C LEU A 169 5.31 -14.48 17.25
N GLY A 170 5.93 -13.47 17.88
CA GLY A 170 7.31 -13.57 18.38
C GLY A 170 8.39 -13.45 17.32
N LEU A 171 8.06 -12.98 16.11
CA LEU A 171 9.01 -12.83 15.02
C LEU A 171 9.80 -11.53 15.18
N ALA A 172 11.11 -11.60 14.99
CA ALA A 172 11.99 -10.42 14.97
C ALA A 172 12.36 -9.99 13.54
N GLU A 173 12.25 -10.90 12.59
CA GLU A 173 12.60 -10.70 11.19
C GLU A 173 11.55 -11.31 10.27
N LEU A 174 11.44 -10.77 9.06
CA LEU A 174 10.56 -11.27 8.00
C LEU A 174 11.34 -11.49 6.71
N GLU A 175 10.90 -12.47 5.91
CA GLU A 175 11.38 -12.70 4.57
C GLU A 175 10.56 -11.90 3.58
N VAL A 176 11.19 -10.93 2.91
CA VAL A 176 10.54 -9.97 2.01
C VAL A 176 11.15 -10.02 0.62
N ILE A 177 10.38 -9.63 -0.39
CA ILE A 177 10.89 -9.46 -1.75
C ILE A 177 11.96 -8.35 -1.75
N ARG A 178 13.06 -8.56 -2.49
CA ARG A 178 14.10 -7.54 -2.71
C ARG A 178 13.48 -6.27 -3.31
N ARG A 179 14.00 -5.11 -2.92
CA ARG A 179 13.60 -3.83 -3.54
C ARG A 179 13.82 -3.85 -5.05
N VAL A 180 12.83 -3.34 -5.80
CA VAL A 180 12.96 -3.11 -7.24
C VAL A 180 13.92 -1.95 -7.46
N ARG A 181 14.95 -2.14 -8.29
CA ARG A 181 15.93 -1.09 -8.65
C ARG A 181 15.44 -0.34 -9.88
N VAL A 182 15.10 0.94 -9.72
CA VAL A 182 14.50 1.75 -10.77
C VAL A 182 15.45 2.90 -11.13
N ALA A 183 15.90 2.91 -12.39
CA ALA A 183 16.61 4.06 -12.93
C ALA A 183 15.59 5.14 -13.33
N VAL A 184 15.80 6.37 -12.88
CA VAL A 184 15.01 7.53 -13.27
C VAL A 184 15.86 8.46 -14.11
N LEU A 185 15.38 8.78 -15.31
CA LEU A 185 16.04 9.72 -16.22
C LEU A 185 15.03 10.70 -16.79
N SER A 186 15.51 11.88 -17.18
CA SER A 186 14.74 12.89 -17.88
C SER A 186 15.48 13.29 -19.16
N THR A 187 14.74 13.61 -20.22
CA THR A 187 15.31 14.09 -21.48
C THR A 187 14.74 15.45 -21.82
N GLY A 188 15.55 16.31 -22.39
CA GLY A 188 15.18 17.64 -22.86
C GLY A 188 16.22 18.69 -22.51
N ASP A 189 16.72 19.40 -23.52
CA ASP A 189 17.72 20.50 -23.36
C ASP A 189 17.13 21.70 -22.63
N GLU A 190 15.77 21.79 -22.51
CA GLU A 190 15.10 22.80 -21.71
C GLU A 190 15.20 22.56 -20.20
N LEU A 191 15.60 21.34 -19.77
CA LEU A 191 15.58 20.96 -18.36
C LEU A 191 16.84 21.41 -17.63
N ILE A 192 16.65 22.04 -16.48
CA ILE A 192 17.71 22.46 -15.56
C ILE A 192 17.45 21.88 -14.17
N GLU A 193 18.52 21.52 -13.49
CA GLU A 193 18.44 21.04 -12.10
C GLU A 193 18.00 22.16 -11.15
N PRO A 194 17.09 21.87 -10.20
CA PRO A 194 16.74 22.81 -9.14
C PRO A 194 17.97 23.35 -8.40
N GLY A 195 17.99 24.65 -8.16
CA GLY A 195 19.13 25.35 -7.53
C GLY A 195 20.09 25.99 -8.51
N GLN A 196 20.03 25.68 -9.80
CA GLN A 196 20.80 26.38 -10.84
C GLN A 196 19.95 27.53 -11.42
N PRO A 197 20.60 28.63 -11.93
CA PRO A 197 19.86 29.71 -12.56
C PRO A 197 19.29 29.28 -13.91
N LEU A 198 18.05 29.73 -14.21
CA LEU A 198 17.42 29.47 -15.51
C LEU A 198 17.94 30.41 -16.59
N GLY A 199 18.31 29.85 -17.73
CA GLY A 199 18.51 30.56 -18.98
C GLY A 199 17.17 30.74 -19.74
N PRO A 200 17.18 31.51 -20.86
CA PRO A 200 16.00 31.66 -21.72
C PRO A 200 15.52 30.30 -22.24
N GLY A 201 14.22 30.06 -22.14
CA GLY A 201 13.58 28.82 -22.61
C GLY A 201 13.74 27.60 -21.68
N GLN A 202 14.46 27.73 -20.59
CA GLN A 202 14.67 26.62 -19.64
C GLN A 202 13.63 26.57 -18.54
N ILE A 203 13.40 25.34 -18.01
CA ILE A 203 12.51 25.04 -16.91
C ILE A 203 13.19 24.10 -15.92
N TYR A 204 12.77 24.12 -14.65
CA TYR A 204 13.29 23.17 -13.67
C TYR A 204 12.71 21.77 -13.85
N ASN A 205 13.55 20.74 -13.69
CA ASN A 205 13.18 19.33 -13.73
C ASN A 205 12.44 18.92 -12.47
N SER A 206 11.15 19.27 -12.39
CA SER A 206 10.31 18.91 -11.26
C SER A 206 9.84 17.45 -11.28
N ASN A 207 9.74 16.83 -12.46
CA ASN A 207 9.27 15.46 -12.63
C ASN A 207 10.23 14.44 -12.00
N ARG A 208 11.54 14.66 -12.15
CA ARG A 208 12.56 13.78 -11.54
C ARG A 208 12.44 13.75 -10.02
N VAL A 209 12.31 14.92 -9.39
CA VAL A 209 12.12 15.04 -7.94
C VAL A 209 10.85 14.32 -7.48
N LEU A 210 9.75 14.54 -8.22
CA LEU A 210 8.47 13.88 -7.95
C LEU A 210 8.61 12.35 -8.01
N LEU A 211 9.18 11.82 -9.09
CA LEU A 211 9.31 10.37 -9.30
C LEU A 211 10.28 9.72 -8.32
N CYS A 212 11.45 10.31 -8.08
CA CYS A 212 12.40 9.78 -7.10
C CYS A 212 11.81 9.73 -5.68
N SER A 213 11.06 10.77 -5.29
CA SER A 213 10.37 10.80 -4.01
C SER A 213 9.30 9.72 -3.93
N TRP A 214 8.52 9.54 -5.00
CA TRP A 214 7.44 8.57 -5.05
C TRP A 214 7.94 7.13 -5.05
N LEU A 215 8.98 6.83 -5.82
CA LEU A 215 9.61 5.51 -5.85
C LEU A 215 10.16 5.09 -4.48
N LYS A 216 10.74 6.04 -3.72
CA LYS A 216 11.18 5.78 -2.35
C LYS A 216 10.02 5.38 -1.44
N ARG A 217 8.85 6.00 -1.58
CA ARG A 217 7.64 5.63 -0.83
C ARG A 217 7.07 4.26 -1.24
N LEU A 218 7.34 3.83 -2.46
CA LEU A 218 7.02 2.48 -2.94
C LEU A 218 8.12 1.45 -2.60
N GLU A 219 9.06 1.81 -1.71
CA GLU A 219 10.18 0.95 -1.30
C GLU A 219 11.05 0.46 -2.47
N CYS A 220 11.21 1.29 -3.52
CA CYS A 220 12.15 1.04 -4.61
C CYS A 220 13.54 1.58 -4.28
N GLU A 221 14.57 0.89 -4.77
CA GLU A 221 15.94 1.43 -4.83
C GLU A 221 16.06 2.33 -6.06
N VAL A 222 16.28 3.62 -5.86
CA VAL A 222 16.31 4.61 -6.95
C VAL A 222 17.73 4.84 -7.43
N VAL A 223 17.96 4.57 -8.71
CA VAL A 223 19.18 4.95 -9.44
C VAL A 223 18.88 6.22 -10.21
N ASP A 224 19.38 7.35 -9.72
CA ASP A 224 19.14 8.65 -10.33
C ASP A 224 20.12 8.90 -11.49
N ALA A 225 19.63 8.77 -12.73
CA ALA A 225 20.43 8.94 -13.95
C ALA A 225 20.47 10.39 -14.45
N GLY A 226 19.78 11.32 -13.79
CA GLY A 226 19.82 12.74 -14.09
C GLY A 226 19.11 13.16 -15.37
N ILE A 227 19.59 14.23 -16.00
CA ILE A 227 19.09 14.76 -17.26
C ILE A 227 20.00 14.27 -18.39
N LEU A 228 19.43 13.61 -19.39
CA LEU A 228 20.13 13.26 -20.62
C LEU A 228 19.96 14.38 -21.64
N PRO A 229 21.07 14.84 -22.28
CA PRO A 229 20.98 15.80 -23.36
C PRO A 229 20.32 15.20 -24.60
N ASP A 230 19.80 16.05 -25.45
CA ASP A 230 19.21 15.66 -26.74
C ASP A 230 20.29 15.23 -27.73
N ASP A 231 20.98 14.13 -27.45
CA ASP A 231 22.09 13.54 -28.17
C ASP A 231 22.01 12.02 -28.13
N LEU A 232 21.97 11.36 -29.27
CA LEU A 232 21.78 9.92 -29.40
C LEU A 232 22.90 9.09 -28.76
N ASP A 233 24.17 9.49 -29.03
CA ASP A 233 25.35 8.74 -28.55
C ASP A 233 25.47 8.83 -27.02
N LYS A 234 25.20 10.01 -26.45
CA LYS A 234 25.18 10.21 -25.00
C LYS A 234 24.02 9.46 -24.35
N THR A 235 22.85 9.45 -24.98
CA THR A 235 21.69 8.68 -24.51
C THR A 235 22.01 7.19 -24.49
N ARG A 236 22.60 6.63 -25.55
CA ARG A 236 23.04 5.23 -25.60
C ARG A 236 24.07 4.91 -24.51
N ALA A 237 25.09 5.76 -24.37
CA ALA A 237 26.13 5.57 -23.35
C ALA A 237 25.53 5.59 -21.94
N ALA A 238 24.63 6.51 -21.65
CA ALA A 238 23.94 6.58 -20.36
C ALA A 238 23.10 5.34 -20.09
N LEU A 239 22.28 4.89 -21.04
CA LEU A 239 21.48 3.65 -20.94
C LEU A 239 22.38 2.42 -20.75
N ALA A 240 23.50 2.31 -21.48
CA ALA A 240 24.44 1.21 -21.35
C ALA A 240 25.11 1.12 -19.97
N ASN A 241 25.24 2.25 -19.29
CA ASN A 241 25.80 2.32 -17.92
C ASN A 241 24.80 1.96 -16.83
N LEU A 242 23.50 1.84 -17.14
CA LEU A 242 22.46 1.43 -16.19
C LEU A 242 22.46 -0.10 -15.97
N GLN A 243 23.50 -0.59 -15.27
CA GLN A 243 23.61 -2.02 -14.97
C GLN A 243 22.85 -2.40 -13.70
N GLY A 244 22.28 -3.61 -13.70
CA GLY A 244 21.62 -4.19 -12.54
C GLY A 244 20.35 -3.44 -12.10
N VAL A 245 19.69 -2.69 -13.00
CA VAL A 245 18.38 -2.09 -12.76
C VAL A 245 17.28 -3.01 -13.29
N ASP A 246 16.12 -2.99 -12.61
CA ASP A 246 14.96 -3.81 -12.96
C ASP A 246 13.97 -3.06 -13.87
N LEU A 247 14.04 -1.73 -13.87
CA LEU A 247 13.17 -0.86 -14.66
C LEU A 247 13.92 0.46 -14.96
N ILE A 248 13.76 0.95 -16.18
CA ILE A 248 14.12 2.31 -16.56
C ILE A 248 12.82 3.12 -16.66
N LEU A 249 12.73 4.21 -15.92
CA LEU A 249 11.60 5.13 -15.92
C LEU A 249 12.06 6.48 -16.46
N SER A 250 11.49 6.93 -17.58
CA SER A 250 11.83 8.22 -18.18
C SER A 250 10.68 9.22 -18.11
N THR A 251 11.02 10.50 -18.08
CA THR A 251 10.07 11.59 -18.32
C THR A 251 10.53 12.45 -19.49
N GLY A 252 9.67 12.67 -20.47
CA GLY A 252 10.04 13.24 -21.76
C GLY A 252 10.64 12.18 -22.70
N GLY A 253 11.05 12.59 -23.90
CA GLY A 253 11.71 11.73 -24.88
C GLY A 253 10.87 10.53 -25.37
N VAL A 254 9.56 10.59 -25.26
CA VAL A 254 8.61 9.52 -25.64
C VAL A 254 7.61 10.00 -26.68
N SER A 255 8.03 10.93 -27.51
CA SER A 255 7.23 11.48 -28.60
C SER A 255 7.63 10.85 -29.94
N VAL A 256 6.83 11.06 -30.97
CA VAL A 256 7.14 10.71 -32.36
C VAL A 256 7.96 11.82 -33.07
N GLY A 257 8.52 12.78 -32.33
CA GLY A 257 9.25 13.91 -32.85
C GLY A 257 10.70 13.56 -33.24
N GLU A 258 11.33 14.43 -34.03
CA GLU A 258 12.73 14.28 -34.50
C GLU A 258 13.77 14.30 -33.34
N ALA A 259 13.40 14.91 -32.20
CA ALA A 259 14.25 15.00 -31.00
C ALA A 259 13.98 13.87 -29.99
N ASP A 260 13.36 12.74 -30.38
CA ASP A 260 13.13 11.58 -29.52
C ASP A 260 14.34 10.64 -29.51
N PHE A 261 15.47 11.08 -28.96
CA PHE A 261 16.70 10.28 -28.92
C PHE A 261 16.58 9.04 -28.05
N LEU A 262 15.79 9.09 -26.96
CA LEU A 262 15.48 7.91 -26.16
C LEU A 262 14.71 6.86 -26.99
N GLY A 263 13.66 7.28 -27.69
CA GLY A 263 12.91 6.41 -28.58
C GLY A 263 13.77 5.85 -29.71
N HIS A 264 14.73 6.62 -30.25
CA HIS A 264 15.68 6.11 -31.23
C HIS A 264 16.61 5.03 -30.65
N ALA A 265 17.22 5.27 -29.49
CA ALA A 265 18.09 4.31 -28.83
C ALA A 265 17.34 2.99 -28.51
N LEU A 266 16.08 3.08 -28.05
CA LEU A 266 15.26 1.92 -27.74
C LEU A 266 14.88 1.11 -29.00
N ARG A 267 14.63 1.75 -30.15
CA ARG A 267 14.31 1.05 -31.42
C ARG A 267 15.51 0.32 -32.02
N GLU A 268 16.72 0.80 -31.78
CA GLU A 268 17.93 0.19 -32.32
C GLU A 268 18.46 -0.97 -31.47
N GLU A 269 18.36 -0.88 -30.14
CA GLU A 269 18.93 -1.87 -29.22
C GLU A 269 17.88 -2.58 -28.36
N GLY A 270 16.60 -2.48 -28.73
CA GLY A 270 15.49 -3.08 -27.98
C GLY A 270 14.18 -3.04 -28.73
N GLU A 271 13.11 -3.05 -27.99
CA GLU A 271 11.73 -2.93 -28.48
C GLU A 271 11.06 -1.69 -27.90
N LEU A 272 10.29 -1.00 -28.72
CA LEU A 272 9.54 0.17 -28.31
C LEU A 272 8.12 0.12 -28.84
N THR A 273 7.15 0.22 -27.96
CA THR A 273 5.74 0.38 -28.31
C THR A 273 5.20 1.67 -27.72
N LEU A 274 4.76 2.59 -28.57
CA LEU A 274 4.07 3.81 -28.15
C LEU A 274 2.57 3.51 -27.98
N TRP A 275 2.05 3.74 -26.80
CA TRP A 275 0.62 3.65 -26.53
C TRP A 275 -0.02 5.04 -26.53
N LYS A 276 -1.08 5.19 -27.31
CA LYS A 276 -1.94 6.36 -27.25
C LYS A 276 -3.12 6.04 -26.33
N LEU A 277 -3.01 6.45 -25.08
CA LEU A 277 -4.01 6.12 -24.05
C LEU A 277 -5.29 6.97 -24.18
N ALA A 278 -6.42 6.36 -23.87
CA ALA A 278 -7.71 7.05 -23.71
C ALA A 278 -7.80 7.76 -22.33
N ILE A 279 -6.76 8.46 -21.93
CA ILE A 279 -6.62 9.15 -20.63
C ILE A 279 -6.35 10.64 -20.80
N LYS A 280 -6.82 11.45 -19.85
CA LYS A 280 -6.52 12.89 -19.77
C LYS A 280 -6.36 13.32 -18.29
N PRO A 281 -5.20 13.95 -17.94
CA PRO A 281 -4.02 14.14 -18.76
C PRO A 281 -3.23 12.84 -18.95
N GLY A 282 -2.33 12.78 -19.95
CA GLY A 282 -1.37 11.66 -20.07
C GLY A 282 -1.55 10.76 -21.30
N LYS A 283 -1.97 11.31 -22.45
CA LYS A 283 -2.21 10.53 -23.68
C LYS A 283 -1.06 9.64 -24.13
N PRO A 284 0.21 10.11 -24.25
CA PRO A 284 1.32 9.24 -24.64
C PRO A 284 1.85 8.46 -23.44
N LEU A 285 2.09 7.18 -23.63
CA LEU A 285 2.89 6.32 -22.76
C LEU A 285 3.75 5.44 -23.66
N THR A 286 5.01 5.30 -23.34
CA THR A 286 5.89 4.37 -24.02
C THR A 286 6.19 3.20 -23.11
N PHE A 287 6.11 1.99 -23.66
CA PHE A 287 6.61 0.79 -23.05
C PHE A 287 7.57 0.09 -24.00
N GLY A 288 8.69 -0.40 -23.47
CA GLY A 288 9.69 -1.08 -24.26
C GLY A 288 10.71 -1.82 -23.41
N HIS A 289 11.77 -2.28 -24.07
CA HIS A 289 12.92 -2.91 -23.41
C HIS A 289 14.20 -2.35 -24.03
N PHE A 290 15.19 -2.13 -23.19
CA PHE A 290 16.56 -1.82 -23.59
C PHE A 290 17.49 -2.93 -23.09
N ARG A 291 18.07 -3.72 -24.00
CA ARG A 291 18.91 -4.88 -23.64
C ARG A 291 18.27 -5.81 -22.60
N GLY A 292 16.98 -6.04 -22.72
CA GLY A 292 16.20 -6.88 -21.81
C GLY A 292 15.68 -6.20 -20.54
N VAL A 293 16.09 -4.96 -20.24
CA VAL A 293 15.56 -4.17 -19.13
C VAL A 293 14.28 -3.45 -19.58
N PRO A 294 13.15 -3.61 -18.87
CA PRO A 294 11.93 -2.87 -19.17
C PRO A 294 12.11 -1.36 -19.09
N VAL A 295 11.46 -0.62 -19.98
CA VAL A 295 11.45 0.84 -20.03
C VAL A 295 10.01 1.33 -20.05
N ILE A 296 9.67 2.25 -19.14
CA ILE A 296 8.41 3.00 -19.13
C ILE A 296 8.74 4.47 -19.35
N GLY A 297 8.24 5.03 -20.45
CA GLY A 297 8.35 6.44 -20.74
C GLY A 297 7.05 7.18 -20.42
N LEU A 298 7.15 8.11 -19.48
CA LEU A 298 6.02 8.94 -19.02
C LEU A 298 6.00 10.28 -19.77
N PRO A 299 4.84 10.94 -19.86
CA PRO A 299 4.73 12.27 -20.46
C PRO A 299 5.60 13.31 -19.73
N GLY A 300 6.12 14.31 -20.44
CA GLY A 300 6.92 15.40 -19.84
C GLY A 300 6.10 16.40 -19.01
N ASN A 301 4.80 16.57 -19.27
CA ASN A 301 3.95 17.48 -18.49
C ASN A 301 3.69 16.95 -17.06
N PRO A 302 3.94 17.74 -15.99
CA PRO A 302 3.94 17.24 -14.61
C PRO A 302 2.66 16.58 -14.14
N ALA A 303 1.48 17.16 -14.43
CA ALA A 303 0.22 16.51 -14.04
C ALA A 303 -0.09 15.26 -14.89
N SER A 304 0.44 15.15 -16.11
CA SER A 304 0.38 13.93 -16.90
C SER A 304 1.27 12.84 -16.32
N THR A 305 2.51 13.20 -15.97
CA THR A 305 3.46 12.31 -15.28
C THR A 305 2.83 11.76 -14.01
N LEU A 306 2.23 12.62 -13.18
CA LEU A 306 1.57 12.22 -11.94
C LEU A 306 0.46 11.20 -12.20
N VAL A 307 -0.48 11.49 -13.10
CA VAL A 307 -1.64 10.61 -13.35
C VAL A 307 -1.21 9.28 -13.98
N THR A 308 -0.31 9.31 -14.97
CA THR A 308 0.16 8.07 -15.62
C THR A 308 1.03 7.22 -14.70
N PHE A 309 1.85 7.84 -13.85
CA PHE A 309 2.58 7.10 -12.82
C PHE A 309 1.62 6.46 -11.81
N ALA A 310 0.70 7.25 -11.24
CA ALA A 310 -0.26 6.80 -10.21
C ALA A 310 -1.06 5.57 -10.64
N LEU A 311 -1.56 5.58 -11.87
CA LEU A 311 -2.50 4.56 -12.35
C LEU A 311 -1.82 3.40 -13.08
N LEU A 312 -0.67 3.64 -13.72
CA LEU A 312 -0.04 2.69 -14.64
C LEU A 312 1.31 2.19 -14.11
N ALA A 313 2.30 3.08 -13.97
CA ALA A 313 3.65 2.68 -13.57
C ALA A 313 3.69 2.12 -12.14
N ARG A 314 2.92 2.70 -11.21
CA ARG A 314 2.76 2.19 -9.84
C ARG A 314 2.21 0.76 -9.84
N ALA A 315 1.14 0.50 -10.59
CA ALA A 315 0.54 -0.83 -10.67
C ALA A 315 1.55 -1.87 -11.20
N TYR A 316 2.32 -1.50 -12.24
CA TYR A 316 3.40 -2.33 -12.78
C TYR A 316 4.47 -2.63 -11.72
N LEU A 317 4.95 -1.62 -10.99
CA LEU A 317 5.97 -1.76 -9.95
C LEU A 317 5.51 -2.66 -8.80
N LEU A 318 4.32 -2.42 -8.29
CA LEU A 318 3.74 -3.24 -7.21
C LEU A 318 3.57 -4.71 -7.63
N ARG A 319 3.10 -4.95 -8.86
CA ARG A 319 2.99 -6.31 -9.42
C ARG A 319 4.36 -6.98 -9.55
N ARG A 320 5.39 -6.24 -9.96
CA ARG A 320 6.78 -6.74 -10.00
C ARG A 320 7.31 -7.14 -8.61
N GLN A 321 6.86 -6.46 -7.57
CA GLN A 321 7.15 -6.78 -6.15
C GLN A 321 6.29 -7.93 -5.62
N GLY A 322 5.39 -8.52 -6.42
CA GLY A 322 4.55 -9.63 -6.01
C GLY A 322 3.24 -9.24 -5.35
N VAL A 323 2.88 -7.94 -5.28
CA VAL A 323 1.59 -7.50 -4.72
C VAL A 323 0.45 -8.01 -5.59
N ILE A 324 -0.52 -8.71 -4.97
CA ILE A 324 -1.65 -9.34 -5.68
C ILE A 324 -2.70 -8.30 -6.07
N ASP A 325 -3.12 -7.46 -5.14
CA ASP A 325 -4.08 -6.38 -5.41
C ASP A 325 -3.36 -5.04 -5.50
N VAL A 326 -3.23 -4.54 -6.72
CA VAL A 326 -2.54 -3.29 -7.03
C VAL A 326 -3.51 -2.13 -7.34
N ALA A 327 -4.82 -2.42 -7.40
CA ALA A 327 -5.83 -1.40 -7.65
C ALA A 327 -5.87 -0.40 -6.48
N PRO A 328 -5.87 0.92 -6.74
CA PRO A 328 -6.06 1.88 -5.66
C PRO A 328 -7.51 1.83 -5.17
N LEU A 329 -7.70 2.01 -3.86
CA LEU A 329 -9.02 2.22 -3.31
C LEU A 329 -9.68 3.42 -4.00
N GLN A 330 -10.93 3.25 -4.40
CA GLN A 330 -11.76 4.31 -4.93
C GLN A 330 -13.18 4.18 -4.39
N PHE A 331 -13.83 5.30 -4.22
CA PHE A 331 -15.20 5.31 -3.71
C PHE A 331 -16.03 6.41 -4.37
N PRO A 332 -17.34 6.17 -4.50
CA PRO A 332 -18.25 7.17 -5.08
C PRO A 332 -18.48 8.31 -4.08
N VAL A 333 -18.45 9.55 -4.60
CA VAL A 333 -18.79 10.77 -3.84
C VAL A 333 -19.64 11.68 -4.70
N PRO A 334 -20.54 12.51 -4.13
CA PRO A 334 -21.30 13.48 -4.91
C PRO A 334 -20.38 14.59 -5.41
N ALA A 335 -20.55 15.00 -6.65
CA ALA A 335 -19.83 16.12 -7.27
C ALA A 335 -20.28 17.47 -6.69
N GLY A 336 -19.33 18.29 -6.29
CA GLY A 336 -19.52 19.71 -5.96
C GLY A 336 -19.04 20.62 -7.11
N PHE A 337 -19.11 20.13 -8.34
CA PHE A 337 -18.70 20.85 -9.54
C PHE A 337 -19.55 20.44 -10.75
N VAL A 338 -19.44 21.21 -11.82
CA VAL A 338 -20.09 20.91 -13.10
C VAL A 338 -19.02 20.68 -14.17
N TRP A 339 -19.18 19.61 -14.97
CA TRP A 339 -18.31 19.27 -16.10
C TRP A 339 -19.14 19.09 -17.35
N THR A 340 -19.14 20.10 -18.22
CA THR A 340 -20.09 20.19 -19.35
C THR A 340 -19.56 19.71 -20.69
N ARG A 341 -18.25 19.43 -20.80
CA ARG A 341 -17.62 19.05 -22.07
C ARG A 341 -17.24 17.57 -22.03
N PRO A 342 -18.08 16.71 -22.61
CA PRO A 342 -17.74 15.29 -22.72
C PRO A 342 -16.52 15.12 -23.64
N GLY A 343 -15.53 14.40 -23.17
CA GLY A 343 -14.33 14.05 -23.92
C GLY A 343 -14.36 12.59 -24.40
N ASN A 344 -13.56 12.25 -25.42
CA ASN A 344 -13.39 10.86 -25.86
C ASN A 344 -12.31 10.11 -25.07
N ARG A 345 -11.89 10.63 -23.94
CA ARG A 345 -10.88 10.06 -23.04
C ARG A 345 -11.37 10.16 -21.62
N ARG A 346 -11.00 9.18 -20.79
CA ARG A 346 -11.23 9.24 -19.35
C ARG A 346 -10.42 10.36 -18.72
N GLU A 347 -11.09 11.24 -18.00
CA GLU A 347 -10.42 12.36 -17.35
C GLU A 347 -10.22 12.09 -15.87
N TYR A 348 -9.00 12.36 -15.38
CA TYR A 348 -8.65 12.31 -13.97
C TYR A 348 -8.34 13.73 -13.50
N LEU A 349 -9.36 14.34 -12.90
CA LEU A 349 -9.29 15.71 -12.42
C LEU A 349 -8.61 15.72 -11.05
N ARG A 350 -7.73 16.70 -10.83
CA ARG A 350 -7.18 16.93 -9.49
C ARG A 350 -8.27 17.57 -8.66
N GLY A 351 -8.65 16.91 -7.58
CA GLY A 351 -9.76 17.29 -6.74
C GLY A 351 -9.49 17.04 -5.27
N ARG A 352 -10.33 17.60 -4.42
CA ARG A 352 -10.33 17.33 -2.97
C ARG A 352 -11.75 17.15 -2.48
N LEU A 353 -11.85 16.67 -1.23
CA LEU A 353 -13.13 16.51 -0.58
C LEU A 353 -13.42 17.73 0.28
N GLU A 354 -14.54 18.39 0.01
CA GLU A 354 -15.06 19.50 0.80
C GLU A 354 -16.50 19.20 1.22
N GLN A 355 -16.75 19.14 2.53
CA GLN A 355 -18.07 18.86 3.08
C GLN A 355 -18.76 17.61 2.49
N GLY A 356 -17.97 16.54 2.30
CA GLY A 356 -18.46 15.27 1.75
C GLY A 356 -18.69 15.26 0.24
N ARG A 357 -18.26 16.28 -0.51
CA ARG A 357 -18.37 16.38 -1.97
C ARG A 357 -17.00 16.48 -2.61
N ALA A 358 -16.88 15.96 -3.83
CA ALA A 358 -15.68 16.14 -4.64
C ALA A 358 -15.70 17.53 -5.29
N VAL A 359 -14.64 18.31 -5.07
CA VAL A 359 -14.44 19.64 -5.68
C VAL A 359 -13.23 19.58 -6.61
N ALA A 360 -13.41 19.96 -7.86
CA ALA A 360 -12.33 19.96 -8.85
C ALA A 360 -11.50 21.25 -8.78
N TYR A 361 -10.18 21.13 -8.90
CA TYR A 361 -9.32 22.30 -9.03
C TYR A 361 -9.69 23.11 -10.29
N ARG A 362 -9.69 24.43 -10.18
CA ARG A 362 -10.16 25.32 -11.27
C ARG A 362 -9.40 25.20 -12.59
N ASN A 363 -8.11 24.81 -12.55
CA ASN A 363 -7.26 24.69 -13.74
C ASN A 363 -6.71 23.25 -13.84
N GLN A 364 -7.29 22.47 -14.74
CA GLN A 364 -6.96 21.07 -15.01
C GLN A 364 -5.90 20.88 -16.11
N SER A 365 -5.15 21.95 -16.48
CA SER A 365 -4.08 21.84 -17.48
C SER A 365 -2.99 20.83 -17.03
N SER A 366 -2.42 20.11 -17.99
CA SER A 366 -1.40 19.08 -17.75
C SER A 366 -0.07 19.62 -17.21
N GLY A 367 0.22 20.92 -17.45
CA GLY A 367 1.41 21.59 -16.93
C GLY A 367 1.29 22.13 -15.51
N VAL A 368 0.10 22.04 -14.86
CA VAL A 368 -0.17 22.68 -13.56
C VAL A 368 0.05 21.70 -12.41
N LEU A 369 1.29 21.56 -11.94
CA LEU A 369 1.60 20.70 -10.78
C LEU A 369 0.98 21.23 -9.47
N ARG A 370 0.80 22.54 -9.33
CA ARG A 370 0.12 23.14 -8.17
C ARG A 370 -1.28 22.55 -7.92
N SER A 371 -1.98 22.10 -8.99
CA SER A 371 -3.26 21.44 -8.85
C SER A 371 -3.18 20.13 -8.06
N ALA A 372 -2.09 19.39 -8.21
CA ALA A 372 -1.85 18.15 -7.46
C ALA A 372 -1.48 18.42 -5.99
N ALA A 373 -0.68 19.47 -5.73
CA ALA A 373 -0.33 19.86 -4.37
C ALA A 373 -1.55 20.38 -3.56
N TRP A 374 -2.58 20.89 -4.25
CA TRP A 374 -3.84 21.30 -3.65
C TRP A 374 -4.80 20.13 -3.43
N ALA A 375 -4.74 19.09 -4.28
CA ALA A 375 -5.71 18.00 -4.32
C ALA A 375 -5.47 16.97 -3.20
N ASP A 376 -6.56 16.37 -2.72
CA ASP A 376 -6.55 15.18 -1.85
C ASP A 376 -6.63 13.89 -2.68
N GLY A 377 -7.06 13.99 -3.95
CA GLY A 377 -7.29 12.84 -4.81
C GLY A 377 -7.49 13.17 -6.29
N LEU A 378 -7.77 12.14 -7.05
CA LEU A 378 -8.17 12.20 -8.44
C LEU A 378 -9.68 11.92 -8.56
N ILE A 379 -10.41 12.76 -9.29
CA ILE A 379 -11.82 12.56 -9.63
C ILE A 379 -11.87 11.95 -11.02
N GLU A 380 -12.48 10.77 -11.14
CA GLU A 380 -12.67 10.11 -12.43
C GLU A 380 -13.94 10.63 -13.13
N VAL A 381 -13.78 11.11 -14.36
CA VAL A 381 -14.86 11.40 -15.28
C VAL A 381 -14.75 10.49 -16.50
N ARG A 382 -15.76 9.66 -16.73
CA ARG A 382 -15.75 8.65 -17.79
C ARG A 382 -15.82 9.28 -19.16
N GLU A 383 -15.39 8.55 -20.17
CA GLU A 383 -15.45 8.93 -21.57
C GLU A 383 -16.90 9.23 -21.99
N GLY A 384 -17.10 10.31 -22.72
CA GLY A 384 -18.43 10.72 -23.21
C GLY A 384 -19.37 11.27 -22.15
N SER A 385 -18.94 11.35 -20.88
CA SER A 385 -19.80 11.77 -19.78
C SER A 385 -19.68 13.27 -19.49
N THR A 386 -20.78 13.84 -19.03
CA THR A 386 -20.86 15.12 -18.33
C THR A 386 -21.09 14.87 -16.85
N VAL A 387 -20.83 15.86 -15.99
CA VAL A 387 -21.11 15.79 -14.56
C VAL A 387 -21.90 17.02 -14.17
N ALA A 388 -23.06 16.83 -13.57
CA ALA A 388 -23.83 17.88 -12.90
C ALA A 388 -23.48 17.91 -11.40
N GLU A 389 -23.77 19.02 -10.73
CA GLU A 389 -23.63 19.10 -9.29
C GLU A 389 -24.54 18.07 -8.60
N GLY A 390 -23.98 17.28 -7.71
CA GLY A 390 -24.67 16.18 -7.02
C GLY A 390 -24.58 14.82 -7.71
N ASP A 391 -24.11 14.72 -8.95
CA ASP A 391 -23.85 13.44 -9.60
C ASP A 391 -22.75 12.66 -8.87
N TRP A 392 -22.86 11.32 -8.87
CA TRP A 392 -21.85 10.47 -8.28
C TRP A 392 -20.64 10.31 -9.20
N VAL A 393 -19.45 10.61 -8.66
CA VAL A 393 -18.16 10.45 -9.33
C VAL A 393 -17.24 9.59 -8.49
N ASN A 394 -16.35 8.82 -9.12
CA ASN A 394 -15.33 8.07 -8.39
C ASN A 394 -14.21 9.00 -7.93
N PHE A 395 -13.81 8.85 -6.68
CA PHE A 395 -12.69 9.56 -6.08
C PHE A 395 -11.60 8.56 -5.67
N ILE A 396 -10.38 8.79 -6.13
CA ILE A 396 -9.19 8.01 -5.81
C ILE A 396 -8.31 8.87 -4.91
N PRO A 397 -8.17 8.59 -3.61
CA PRO A 397 -7.30 9.35 -2.73
C PRO A 397 -5.85 9.33 -3.19
N LEU A 398 -5.13 10.44 -3.07
CA LEU A 398 -3.70 10.47 -3.36
C LEU A 398 -2.89 9.60 -2.38
N SER A 399 -3.36 9.40 -1.15
CA SER A 399 -2.76 8.46 -0.20
C SER A 399 -2.65 7.03 -0.74
N GLU A 400 -3.64 6.60 -1.54
CA GLU A 400 -3.68 5.25 -2.14
C GLU A 400 -2.67 5.07 -3.29
N VAL A 401 -2.32 6.14 -3.94
CA VAL A 401 -1.47 6.10 -5.12
C VAL A 401 -0.07 6.65 -4.88
N LEU A 402 0.13 7.40 -3.80
CA LEU A 402 1.45 7.93 -3.44
C LEU A 402 2.33 6.95 -2.64
N GLY A 403 1.79 5.84 -2.16
CA GLY A 403 2.53 4.82 -1.40
C GLY A 403 2.41 4.97 0.09
#